data_122595be5074f86a44cb13bebe57e017
#
_entry.id   122595be5074f86a44cb13bebe57e017
#
_cell.length_a   1.000
_cell.length_b   1.000
_cell.length_c   1.000
_cell.angle_alpha   90.00
_cell.angle_beta   90.00
_cell.angle_gamma   90.00
#
_symmetry.space_group_name_H-M   'P 1'
#
loop_
_entity.id
_entity.type
_entity.pdbx_description
1 polymer ?
#
loop_
_entity_poly.entity_id
_entity_poly.type
_entity_poly.pdbx_seq_one_letter_code
_entity_poly.pdbx_strand_id
1 'polypeptide(L)'
;MVLYLLLPPLLLLVCLYLRCSPWRVPRTGPTCRKYPPRPLSLPLLGNMFDLGHSDLPRHLLHLSQKYGPIFRLSFWGKDIVVLNSVGLIREALIKNWADFAGRPKSYTGDLISFGGKDVSLGDYTAVWKVQRRLTHLALQKRVRRGLDNLLEEEARKLCQDFRKRLGDPIDVAEEFSMRTCRVIAVMTFGTECELSDPAFQEIHQCISNVVKLFEAPAVNVLDFIPILRKLPNGALNRLLKATEKRDHFVNVQMEKHKRDPPTEECQEVILDEMLRFLKEKSKDGGRDSSELTQEHLHMAAVDLFIGGTETTASILTWTVAFLLHYPEVVAGYIIPKGTTVIPNIFAAHHDKSIWQNPEQFCPERFLSNSEVTSTTRSLLAFSMGARLCIGESLARMEIFYFLAHLLKDFSFSPASPNLLPNLQGIFGINLRCHPFLVLALPRETLIIPPDTC
;
A
#
# COMPACT_ATOMS: atom_id res chain seq x y z
N MET A 1 -33.75 37.61 -4.87
CA MET A 1 -35.01 36.87 -4.72
C MET A 1 -34.81 35.36 -4.55
N VAL A 2 -34.05 34.68 -5.40
CA VAL A 2 -33.81 33.24 -5.33
C VAL A 2 -33.13 32.79 -3.97
N LEU A 3 -32.23 33.61 -3.43
CA LEU A 3 -31.51 33.32 -2.17
C LEU A 3 -32.47 33.28 -0.98
N TYR A 4 -33.54 34.12 -0.94
CA TYR A 4 -34.54 34.11 0.13
C TYR A 4 -35.49 32.92 0.06
N LEU A 5 -35.69 32.31 -1.10
CA LEU A 5 -36.52 31.11 -1.26
C LEU A 5 -35.76 29.82 -0.87
N LEU A 6 -34.44 29.83 -0.90
CA LEU A 6 -33.62 28.68 -0.50
C LEU A 6 -33.27 28.67 1.01
N LEU A 7 -33.34 29.82 1.69
CA LEU A 7 -33.00 29.93 3.10
C LEU A 7 -33.93 29.11 4.03
N PRO A 8 -35.27 29.15 3.87
CA PRO A 8 -36.17 28.37 4.73
C PRO A 8 -36.03 26.87 4.61
N PRO A 9 -35.93 26.24 3.40
CA PRO A 9 -35.68 24.81 3.29
C PRO A 9 -34.29 24.42 3.78
N LEU A 10 -33.26 25.27 3.63
CA LEU A 10 -31.93 25.04 4.17
C LEU A 10 -31.94 25.06 5.71
N LEU A 11 -32.61 26.04 6.33
CA LEU A 11 -32.82 26.12 7.79
C LEU A 11 -33.62 24.93 8.30
N LEU A 12 -34.66 24.50 7.58
CA LEU A 12 -35.44 23.33 7.91
C LEU A 12 -34.59 22.06 7.88
N LEU A 13 -33.76 21.88 6.85
CA LEU A 13 -32.79 20.78 6.74
C LEU A 13 -31.77 20.80 7.87
N VAL A 14 -31.25 21.97 8.25
CA VAL A 14 -30.35 22.14 9.37
C VAL A 14 -31.07 21.82 10.69
N CYS A 15 -32.32 22.30 10.90
CA CYS A 15 -33.09 21.98 12.08
C CYS A 15 -33.48 20.51 12.17
N LEU A 16 -33.84 19.86 11.05
CA LEU A 16 -34.12 18.44 11.00
C LEU A 16 -32.84 17.64 11.25
N TYR A 17 -31.71 18.05 10.69
CA TYR A 17 -30.41 17.46 10.98
C TYR A 17 -30.03 17.57 12.46
N LEU A 18 -30.25 18.76 13.08
CA LEU A 18 -29.98 18.97 14.49
C LEU A 18 -30.96 18.20 15.40
N ARG A 19 -32.17 17.94 14.93
CA ARG A 19 -33.20 17.17 15.65
C ARG A 19 -33.10 15.67 15.48
N CYS A 20 -32.78 15.20 14.27
CA CYS A 20 -32.65 13.78 13.89
C CYS A 20 -31.22 13.29 13.92
N SER A 21 -30.26 14.17 14.25
CA SER A 21 -28.86 13.79 14.33
C SER A 21 -28.72 12.72 15.41
N PRO A 22 -28.15 11.53 15.11
CA PRO A 22 -27.87 10.48 16.08
C PRO A 22 -26.85 10.90 17.16
N TRP A 23 -26.63 12.19 17.29
CA TRP A 23 -25.68 12.89 18.12
C TRP A 23 -26.13 13.06 19.59
N ARG A 24 -27.38 12.72 19.92
CA ARG A 24 -27.80 12.58 21.30
C ARG A 24 -27.47 11.19 21.81
N VAL A 25 -26.16 10.91 21.97
CA VAL A 25 -25.74 9.82 22.87
C VAL A 25 -26.29 10.17 24.26
N PRO A 26 -27.07 9.29 24.89
CA PRO A 26 -27.58 9.54 26.26
C PRO A 26 -26.38 9.76 27.19
N ARG A 27 -26.35 10.91 27.83
CA ARG A 27 -25.29 11.32 28.77
C ARG A 27 -25.48 10.77 30.18
N THR A 28 -26.13 9.62 30.36
CA THR A 28 -26.46 9.14 31.73
C THR A 28 -26.24 7.65 31.86
N GLY A 29 -25.22 7.28 32.64
CA GLY A 29 -24.99 5.95 33.17
C GLY A 29 -23.53 5.72 33.59
N PRO A 30 -23.24 5.09 34.74
CA PRO A 30 -21.87 4.86 35.23
C PRO A 30 -21.05 3.86 34.39
N THR A 31 -21.64 3.30 33.34
CA THR A 31 -20.96 2.40 32.34
C THR A 31 -20.77 3.04 30.98
N CYS A 32 -20.87 4.37 30.87
CA CYS A 32 -20.79 5.07 29.59
C CYS A 32 -19.35 5.02 29.05
N ARG A 33 -19.05 4.02 28.20
CA ARG A 33 -17.83 3.96 27.43
C ARG A 33 -17.70 5.23 26.60
N LYS A 34 -16.60 5.98 26.77
CA LYS A 34 -16.38 7.25 26.08
C LYS A 34 -16.27 7.02 24.56
N TYR A 35 -17.16 7.62 23.81
CA TYR A 35 -17.05 7.70 22.35
C TYR A 35 -15.84 8.54 21.97
N PRO A 36 -15.04 8.17 20.93
CA PRO A 36 -13.88 8.97 20.52
C PRO A 36 -14.30 10.40 20.16
N PRO A 37 -13.52 11.42 20.55
CA PRO A 37 -13.79 12.81 20.20
C PRO A 37 -13.76 13.00 18.67
N ARG A 38 -14.28 14.14 18.19
CA ARG A 38 -14.31 14.43 16.76
C ARG A 38 -14.21 15.92 16.47
N PRO A 39 -13.67 16.30 15.31
CA PRO A 39 -13.78 17.62 14.74
C PRO A 39 -15.25 18.00 14.47
N LEU A 40 -15.51 19.29 14.30
CA LEU A 40 -16.77 19.77 13.76
C LEU A 40 -17.00 19.16 12.38
N SER A 41 -18.21 18.68 12.14
CA SER A 41 -18.59 18.05 10.88
C SER A 41 -19.74 18.78 10.23
N LEU A 42 -19.73 18.87 8.92
CA LEU A 42 -20.82 19.47 8.15
C LEU A 42 -22.05 18.54 8.11
N PRO A 43 -23.26 19.08 8.08
CA PRO A 43 -24.47 18.32 7.84
C PRO A 43 -24.35 17.49 6.55
N LEU A 44 -24.75 16.22 6.56
CA LEU A 44 -24.67 15.23 5.49
C LEU A 44 -23.24 14.89 5.03
N LEU A 45 -22.42 15.89 4.73
CA LEU A 45 -21.06 15.72 4.20
C LEU A 45 -20.03 15.26 5.26
N GLY A 46 -20.35 15.50 6.54
CA GLY A 46 -19.45 15.12 7.63
C GLY A 46 -18.12 15.87 7.59
N ASN A 47 -17.04 15.12 7.70
CA ASN A 47 -15.65 15.59 7.67
C ASN A 47 -15.01 15.41 6.27
N MET A 48 -15.77 15.64 5.20
CA MET A 48 -15.30 15.45 3.83
C MET A 48 -14.01 16.24 3.51
N PHE A 49 -13.91 17.48 4.01
CA PHE A 49 -12.73 18.31 3.78
C PHE A 49 -11.50 17.80 4.55
N ASP A 50 -11.70 17.20 5.74
CA ASP A 50 -10.61 16.55 6.47
C ASP A 50 -10.10 15.30 5.72
N LEU A 51 -11.02 14.49 5.21
CA LEU A 51 -10.69 13.25 4.47
C LEU A 51 -10.17 13.51 3.05
N GLY A 52 -10.56 14.63 2.43
CA GLY A 52 -10.10 15.07 1.11
C GLY A 52 -8.83 15.91 1.12
N HIS A 53 -8.15 16.01 2.27
CA HIS A 53 -6.92 16.78 2.37
C HIS A 53 -5.81 16.18 1.53
N SER A 54 -5.05 17.00 0.80
CA SER A 54 -3.99 16.56 -0.11
C SER A 54 -2.85 15.80 0.59
N ASP A 55 -2.55 16.15 1.85
CA ASP A 55 -1.62 15.43 2.73
C ASP A 55 -2.42 14.85 3.92
N LEU A 56 -3.25 13.85 3.64
CA LEU A 56 -4.14 13.25 4.64
C LEU A 56 -3.38 12.69 5.85
N PRO A 57 -2.26 11.96 5.72
CA PRO A 57 -1.56 11.41 6.88
C PRO A 57 -1.09 12.46 7.88
N ARG A 58 -0.51 13.56 7.40
CA ARG A 58 -0.08 14.68 8.27
C ARG A 58 -1.26 15.46 8.83
N HIS A 59 -2.32 15.62 8.04
CA HIS A 59 -3.55 16.26 8.53
C HIS A 59 -4.18 15.44 9.66
N LEU A 60 -4.26 14.11 9.54
CA LEU A 60 -4.71 13.22 10.59
C LEU A 60 -3.80 13.27 11.83
N LEU A 61 -2.49 13.37 11.65
CA LEU A 61 -1.54 13.57 12.73
C LEU A 61 -1.79 14.91 13.45
N HIS A 62 -2.02 15.99 12.71
CA HIS A 62 -2.37 17.29 13.29
C HIS A 62 -3.70 17.24 14.07
N LEU A 63 -4.71 16.56 13.53
CA LEU A 63 -5.96 16.35 14.25
C LEU A 63 -5.75 15.53 15.54
N SER A 64 -4.82 14.59 15.56
CA SER A 64 -4.50 13.80 16.75
C SER A 64 -3.91 14.64 17.88
N GLN A 65 -3.14 15.67 17.55
CA GLN A 65 -2.62 16.63 18.54
C GLN A 65 -3.73 17.42 19.22
N LYS A 66 -4.83 17.69 18.51
CA LYS A 66 -5.97 18.46 19.02
C LYS A 66 -7.02 17.61 19.73
N TYR A 67 -7.35 16.42 19.17
CA TYR A 67 -8.45 15.58 19.61
C TYR A 67 -7.99 14.35 20.38
N GLY A 68 -6.68 14.13 20.45
CA GLY A 68 -6.08 12.96 21.08
C GLY A 68 -5.80 11.86 20.09
N PRO A 69 -5.10 10.81 20.54
CA PRO A 69 -4.51 9.76 19.71
C PRO A 69 -5.52 8.75 19.14
N ILE A 70 -6.79 8.85 19.55
CA ILE A 70 -7.95 8.25 18.89
C ILE A 70 -9.03 9.30 18.75
N PHE A 71 -9.47 9.53 17.53
CA PHE A 71 -10.60 10.39 17.23
C PHE A 71 -11.43 9.80 16.11
N ARG A 72 -12.63 10.31 15.89
CA ARG A 72 -13.48 9.87 14.79
C ARG A 72 -13.78 11.02 13.84
N LEU A 73 -13.90 10.66 12.59
CA LEU A 73 -14.44 11.48 11.52
C LEU A 73 -15.80 10.90 11.14
N SER A 74 -16.66 11.72 10.54
CA SER A 74 -17.91 11.26 9.97
C SER A 74 -17.91 11.57 8.49
N PHE A 75 -18.33 10.63 7.65
CA PHE A 75 -18.47 10.84 6.23
C PHE A 75 -19.74 10.14 5.73
N TRP A 76 -20.65 10.91 5.18
CA TRP A 76 -21.92 10.42 4.64
C TRP A 76 -22.69 9.50 5.61
N GLY A 77 -22.71 9.87 6.88
CA GLY A 77 -23.38 9.10 7.95
C GLY A 77 -22.63 7.87 8.45
N LYS A 78 -21.45 7.57 7.93
CA LYS A 78 -20.55 6.51 8.42
C LYS A 78 -19.50 7.13 9.34
N ASP A 79 -19.25 6.49 10.49
CA ASP A 79 -18.15 6.84 11.37
C ASP A 79 -16.85 6.18 10.91
N ILE A 80 -15.77 6.94 10.90
CA ILE A 80 -14.40 6.51 10.62
C ILE A 80 -13.59 6.83 11.86
N VAL A 81 -12.97 5.84 12.50
CA VAL A 81 -12.07 6.05 13.63
C VAL A 81 -10.63 5.98 13.19
N VAL A 82 -9.85 6.95 13.61
CA VAL A 82 -8.43 7.07 13.31
C VAL A 82 -7.62 6.73 14.55
N LEU A 83 -6.70 5.77 14.41
CA LEU A 83 -5.76 5.34 15.44
C LEU A 83 -4.38 5.92 15.13
N ASN A 84 -3.83 6.71 16.04
CA ASN A 84 -2.58 7.44 15.82
C ASN A 84 -1.45 7.01 16.77
N SER A 85 -1.50 5.82 17.36
CA SER A 85 -0.40 5.30 18.17
C SER A 85 -0.16 3.82 17.98
N VAL A 86 1.10 3.42 18.16
CA VAL A 86 1.52 2.00 18.12
C VAL A 86 0.72 1.15 19.10
N GLY A 87 0.49 1.64 20.33
CA GLY A 87 -0.26 0.92 21.36
C GLY A 87 -1.67 0.57 20.93
N LEU A 88 -2.41 1.54 20.39
CA LEU A 88 -3.78 1.36 19.91
C LEU A 88 -3.86 0.52 18.65
N ILE A 89 -2.95 0.73 17.71
CA ILE A 89 -2.88 -0.08 16.49
C ILE A 89 -2.65 -1.55 16.87
N ARG A 90 -1.74 -1.82 17.81
CA ARG A 90 -1.51 -3.18 18.34
C ARG A 90 -2.72 -3.73 19.08
N GLU A 91 -3.40 -2.93 19.87
CA GLU A 91 -4.62 -3.35 20.57
C GLU A 91 -5.71 -3.74 19.58
N ALA A 92 -5.94 -2.93 18.54
CA ALA A 92 -6.90 -3.25 17.50
C ALA A 92 -6.46 -4.45 16.66
N LEU A 93 -5.26 -4.41 16.04
CA LEU A 93 -4.88 -5.35 14.99
C LEU A 93 -4.28 -6.67 15.50
N ILE A 94 -3.84 -6.73 16.77
CA ILE A 94 -3.30 -7.96 17.37
C ILE A 94 -4.21 -8.50 18.44
N LYS A 95 -4.55 -7.69 19.48
CA LYS A 95 -5.36 -8.22 20.59
C LYS A 95 -6.80 -8.49 20.19
N ASN A 96 -7.38 -7.61 19.37
CA ASN A 96 -8.77 -7.70 18.91
C ASN A 96 -8.86 -7.94 17.39
N TRP A 97 -7.88 -8.58 16.80
CA TRP A 97 -7.71 -8.74 15.34
C TRP A 97 -8.96 -9.26 14.63
N ALA A 98 -9.75 -10.12 15.26
CA ALA A 98 -10.94 -10.71 14.66
C ALA A 98 -12.03 -9.66 14.34
N ASP A 99 -12.13 -8.63 15.18
CA ASP A 99 -13.09 -7.52 15.01
C ASP A 99 -12.64 -6.51 13.96
N PHE A 100 -11.33 -6.47 13.63
CA PHE A 100 -10.72 -5.49 12.73
C PHE A 100 -10.22 -6.09 11.40
N ALA A 101 -10.38 -7.40 11.18
CA ALA A 101 -9.88 -8.07 9.97
C ALA A 101 -10.72 -7.81 8.71
N GLY A 102 -11.98 -7.35 8.86
CA GLY A 102 -12.87 -7.05 7.73
C GLY A 102 -12.42 -5.88 6.85
N ARG A 103 -13.04 -5.74 5.69
CA ARG A 103 -12.88 -4.61 4.77
C ARG A 103 -14.22 -3.90 4.56
N PRO A 104 -14.25 -2.56 4.46
CA PRO A 104 -15.46 -1.87 4.02
C PRO A 104 -15.78 -2.26 2.57
N LYS A 105 -17.07 -2.40 2.25
CA LYS A 105 -17.48 -2.64 0.87
C LYS A 105 -17.14 -1.44 0.00
N SER A 106 -16.48 -1.71 -1.12
CA SER A 106 -16.11 -0.73 -2.14
C SER A 106 -16.77 -1.12 -3.47
N TYR A 107 -17.62 -0.26 -3.99
CA TYR A 107 -18.25 -0.45 -5.30
C TYR A 107 -17.22 -0.50 -6.43
N THR A 108 -16.25 0.43 -6.39
CA THR A 108 -15.20 0.51 -7.40
C THR A 108 -14.20 -0.62 -7.25
N GLY A 109 -13.90 -1.04 -6.02
CA GLY A 109 -13.11 -2.24 -5.74
C GLY A 109 -13.76 -3.51 -6.29
N ASP A 110 -15.04 -3.72 -6.04
CA ASP A 110 -15.79 -4.87 -6.55
C ASP A 110 -15.77 -4.95 -8.10
N LEU A 111 -15.85 -3.78 -8.79
CA LEU A 111 -15.80 -3.73 -10.25
C LEU A 111 -14.48 -4.22 -10.85
N ILE A 112 -13.35 -3.96 -10.18
CA ILE A 112 -12.01 -4.28 -10.70
C ILE A 112 -11.44 -5.60 -10.15
N SER A 113 -12.19 -6.30 -9.27
CA SER A 113 -11.73 -7.49 -8.57
C SER A 113 -12.71 -8.66 -8.62
N PHE A 114 -13.50 -8.78 -9.70
CA PHE A 114 -14.53 -9.83 -9.86
C PHE A 114 -15.46 -9.96 -8.65
N GLY A 115 -15.88 -8.82 -8.09
CA GLY A 115 -16.77 -8.79 -6.92
C GLY A 115 -16.07 -9.00 -5.58
N GLY A 116 -14.83 -8.53 -5.43
CA GLY A 116 -14.05 -8.61 -4.18
C GLY A 116 -13.32 -9.94 -4.00
N LYS A 117 -12.89 -10.59 -5.10
CA LYS A 117 -12.14 -11.85 -5.10
C LYS A 117 -10.62 -11.64 -4.99
N ASP A 118 -10.18 -10.48 -4.59
CA ASP A 118 -8.79 -10.13 -4.34
C ASP A 118 -8.40 -10.30 -2.86
N VAL A 119 -7.10 -10.36 -2.60
CA VAL A 119 -6.57 -10.47 -1.22
C VAL A 119 -6.52 -9.12 -0.53
N SER A 120 -6.34 -8.03 -1.29
CA SER A 120 -6.09 -6.68 -0.77
C SER A 120 -7.37 -6.01 -0.26
N LEU A 121 -8.45 -5.98 -1.05
CA LEU A 121 -9.73 -5.33 -0.78
C LEU A 121 -10.81 -6.32 -0.32
N GLY A 122 -10.67 -7.62 -0.65
CA GLY A 122 -11.62 -8.67 -0.29
C GLY A 122 -11.90 -8.74 1.22
N ASP A 123 -13.15 -9.03 1.60
CA ASP A 123 -13.56 -9.10 3.00
C ASP A 123 -13.03 -10.36 3.70
N TYR A 124 -13.04 -10.38 5.03
CA TYR A 124 -12.51 -11.46 5.87
C TYR A 124 -13.46 -12.66 5.90
N THR A 125 -13.48 -13.45 4.82
CA THR A 125 -14.28 -14.67 4.65
C THR A 125 -13.46 -15.94 4.80
N ALA A 126 -14.10 -17.11 4.84
CA ALA A 126 -13.43 -18.41 4.83
C ALA A 126 -12.58 -18.57 3.55
N VAL A 127 -13.15 -18.23 2.39
CA VAL A 127 -12.47 -18.27 1.08
C VAL A 127 -11.26 -17.36 1.05
N TRP A 128 -11.41 -16.12 1.52
CA TRP A 128 -10.31 -15.17 1.60
C TRP A 128 -9.14 -15.70 2.45
N LYS A 129 -9.43 -16.38 3.57
CA LYS A 129 -8.39 -17.00 4.41
C LYS A 129 -7.59 -18.05 3.65
N VAL A 130 -8.28 -18.90 2.88
CA VAL A 130 -7.65 -19.94 2.06
C VAL A 130 -6.82 -19.29 0.95
N GLN A 131 -7.40 -18.34 0.20
CA GLN A 131 -6.71 -17.60 -0.86
C GLN A 131 -5.44 -16.90 -0.33
N ARG A 132 -5.55 -16.14 0.76
CA ARG A 132 -4.41 -15.45 1.38
C ARG A 132 -3.32 -16.42 1.83
N ARG A 133 -3.71 -17.55 2.47
CA ARG A 133 -2.76 -18.58 2.90
C ARG A 133 -2.03 -19.19 1.71
N LEU A 134 -2.75 -19.53 0.64
CA LEU A 134 -2.19 -20.08 -0.58
C LEU A 134 -1.19 -19.10 -1.21
N THR A 135 -1.60 -17.84 -1.42
CA THR A 135 -0.76 -16.79 -1.99
C THR A 135 0.53 -16.60 -1.16
N HIS A 136 0.40 -16.57 0.16
CA HIS A 136 1.54 -16.41 1.06
C HIS A 136 2.50 -17.60 1.00
N LEU A 137 2.00 -18.84 0.99
CA LEU A 137 2.82 -20.05 0.90
C LEU A 137 3.54 -20.14 -0.44
N ALA A 138 2.86 -19.84 -1.56
CA ALA A 138 3.45 -19.84 -2.89
C ALA A 138 4.58 -18.78 -2.99
N LEU A 139 4.33 -17.57 -2.49
CA LEU A 139 5.33 -16.51 -2.42
C LEU A 139 6.54 -16.93 -1.57
N GLN A 140 6.32 -17.44 -0.36
CA GLN A 140 7.43 -17.88 0.52
C GLN A 140 8.25 -19.02 -0.09
N LYS A 141 7.60 -19.98 -0.76
CA LYS A 141 8.28 -21.08 -1.43
C LYS A 141 9.20 -20.55 -2.53
N ARG A 142 8.74 -19.58 -3.32
CA ARG A 142 9.55 -18.95 -4.38
C ARG A 142 10.70 -18.13 -3.81
N VAL A 143 10.48 -17.37 -2.74
CA VAL A 143 11.53 -16.61 -2.03
C VAL A 143 12.68 -17.53 -1.59
N ARG A 144 12.37 -18.72 -1.04
CA ARG A 144 13.39 -19.67 -0.56
C ARG A 144 14.16 -20.40 -1.68
N ARG A 145 13.67 -20.38 -2.92
CA ARG A 145 14.23 -21.14 -4.06
C ARG A 145 15.15 -20.32 -4.98
N GLY A 146 15.90 -19.37 -4.44
CA GLY A 146 16.94 -18.66 -5.22
C GLY A 146 16.51 -17.30 -5.76
N LEU A 147 15.73 -16.56 -4.97
CA LEU A 147 15.42 -15.16 -5.24
C LEU A 147 16.69 -14.28 -5.20
N ASP A 148 17.66 -14.65 -4.33
CA ASP A 148 18.91 -13.89 -4.16
C ASP A 148 19.62 -13.63 -5.48
N ASN A 149 19.78 -14.66 -6.33
CA ASN A 149 20.45 -14.53 -7.62
C ASN A 149 19.72 -13.56 -8.56
N LEU A 150 18.38 -13.59 -8.57
CA LEU A 150 17.57 -12.67 -9.38
C LEU A 150 17.75 -11.23 -8.90
N LEU A 151 17.70 -11.01 -7.59
CA LEU A 151 17.83 -9.66 -7.00
C LEU A 151 19.26 -9.11 -7.17
N GLU A 152 20.28 -9.93 -6.97
CA GLU A 152 21.68 -9.58 -7.22
C GLU A 152 21.89 -9.16 -8.68
N GLU A 153 21.35 -9.93 -9.63
CA GLU A 153 21.44 -9.61 -11.06
C GLU A 153 20.72 -8.31 -11.39
N GLU A 154 19.50 -8.09 -10.89
CA GLU A 154 18.73 -6.88 -11.16
C GLU A 154 19.38 -5.65 -10.53
N ALA A 155 19.90 -5.74 -9.31
CA ALA A 155 20.62 -4.66 -8.67
C ALA A 155 21.90 -4.30 -9.44
N ARG A 156 22.66 -5.32 -9.91
CA ARG A 156 23.84 -5.11 -10.73
C ARG A 156 23.53 -4.47 -12.08
N LYS A 157 22.44 -4.90 -12.75
CA LYS A 157 21.97 -4.29 -14.01
C LYS A 157 21.57 -2.83 -13.79
N LEU A 158 20.86 -2.52 -12.70
CA LEU A 158 20.50 -1.14 -12.33
C LEU A 158 21.75 -0.26 -12.16
N CYS A 159 22.77 -0.74 -11.44
CA CYS A 159 24.04 -0.02 -11.30
C CYS A 159 24.75 0.18 -12.64
N GLN A 160 24.71 -0.81 -13.54
CA GLN A 160 25.28 -0.65 -14.89
C GLN A 160 24.55 0.42 -15.70
N ASP A 161 23.22 0.50 -15.62
CA ASP A 161 22.46 1.49 -16.36
C ASP A 161 22.67 2.91 -15.78
N PHE A 162 22.86 3.05 -14.47
CA PHE A 162 23.26 4.31 -13.85
C PHE A 162 24.66 4.74 -14.28
N ARG A 163 25.62 3.79 -14.41
CA ARG A 163 26.97 4.09 -14.94
C ARG A 163 26.95 4.55 -16.39
N LYS A 164 26.05 3.99 -17.24
CA LYS A 164 25.90 4.44 -18.64
C LYS A 164 25.40 5.88 -18.76
N ARG A 165 24.62 6.34 -17.77
CA ARG A 165 24.02 7.69 -17.72
C ARG A 165 24.83 8.64 -16.83
N LEU A 166 26.12 8.43 -16.71
CA LEU A 166 26.99 9.21 -15.84
C LEU A 166 26.95 10.69 -16.20
N GLY A 167 26.52 11.53 -15.24
CA GLY A 167 26.35 12.97 -15.43
C GLY A 167 24.97 13.42 -15.92
N ASP A 168 24.11 12.48 -16.38
CA ASP A 168 22.73 12.80 -16.73
C ASP A 168 21.82 12.69 -15.51
N PRO A 169 20.82 13.59 -15.37
CA PRO A 169 19.80 13.47 -14.34
C PRO A 169 18.92 12.23 -14.55
N ILE A 170 18.69 11.45 -13.48
CA ILE A 170 17.95 10.19 -13.52
C ILE A 170 16.64 10.33 -12.70
N ASP A 171 15.52 9.93 -13.30
CA ASP A 171 14.28 9.68 -12.57
C ASP A 171 14.35 8.31 -11.88
N VAL A 172 14.75 8.31 -10.61
CA VAL A 172 14.92 7.08 -9.83
C VAL A 172 13.59 6.38 -9.56
N ALA A 173 12.46 7.08 -9.57
CA ALA A 173 11.15 6.47 -9.32
C ALA A 173 10.75 5.53 -10.47
N GLU A 174 10.94 5.96 -11.72
CA GLU A 174 10.66 5.14 -12.90
C GLU A 174 11.62 3.94 -12.98
N GLU A 175 12.92 4.14 -12.74
CA GLU A 175 13.91 3.06 -12.77
C GLU A 175 13.60 1.99 -11.72
N PHE A 176 13.26 2.38 -10.49
CA PHE A 176 12.89 1.44 -9.44
C PHE A 176 11.58 0.72 -9.77
N SER A 177 10.57 1.42 -10.30
CA SER A 177 9.28 0.83 -10.66
C SER A 177 9.42 -0.23 -11.75
N MET A 178 10.22 0.04 -12.79
CA MET A 178 10.50 -0.92 -13.85
C MET A 178 11.22 -2.18 -13.34
N ARG A 179 12.22 -2.02 -12.46
CA ARG A 179 12.99 -3.14 -11.91
C ARG A 179 12.17 -4.01 -10.98
N THR A 180 11.43 -3.41 -10.04
CA THR A 180 10.55 -4.17 -9.13
C THR A 180 9.42 -4.87 -9.89
N CYS A 181 8.86 -4.22 -10.92
CA CYS A 181 7.89 -4.84 -11.82
C CYS A 181 8.47 -6.10 -12.51
N ARG A 182 9.71 -6.04 -12.97
CA ARG A 182 10.37 -7.20 -13.59
C ARG A 182 10.60 -8.33 -12.59
N VAL A 183 11.07 -8.03 -11.41
CA VAL A 183 11.27 -9.05 -10.34
C VAL A 183 9.96 -9.79 -10.08
N ILE A 184 8.86 -9.07 -9.84
CA ILE A 184 7.57 -9.70 -9.55
C ILE A 184 6.99 -10.46 -10.77
N ALA A 185 7.24 -10.00 -12.00
CA ALA A 185 6.83 -10.70 -13.23
C ALA A 185 7.55 -12.04 -13.37
N VAL A 186 8.86 -12.07 -13.17
CA VAL A 186 9.67 -13.31 -13.18
C VAL A 186 9.23 -14.26 -12.06
N MET A 187 8.97 -13.75 -10.86
CA MET A 187 8.53 -14.59 -9.74
C MET A 187 7.14 -15.19 -9.95
N THR A 188 6.22 -14.41 -10.52
CA THR A 188 4.81 -14.78 -10.61
C THR A 188 4.52 -15.62 -11.85
N PHE A 189 5.10 -15.25 -13.00
CA PHE A 189 4.81 -15.83 -14.32
C PHE A 189 6.02 -16.50 -14.99
N GLY A 190 7.22 -16.45 -14.42
CA GLY A 190 8.43 -16.95 -15.06
C GLY A 190 8.80 -16.22 -16.35
N THR A 191 8.28 -15.02 -16.54
CA THR A 191 8.45 -14.28 -17.80
C THR A 191 9.80 -13.59 -17.80
N GLU A 192 10.75 -14.13 -18.54
CA GLU A 192 12.04 -13.48 -18.83
C GLU A 192 11.83 -12.41 -19.90
N CYS A 193 11.47 -11.20 -19.49
CA CYS A 193 11.39 -10.06 -20.39
C CYS A 193 12.53 -9.09 -20.10
N GLU A 194 13.09 -8.52 -21.14
CA GLU A 194 13.97 -7.36 -21.00
C GLU A 194 13.13 -6.10 -20.74
N LEU A 195 13.71 -5.12 -20.02
CA LEU A 195 13.01 -3.85 -19.75
C LEU A 195 12.66 -3.07 -21.01
N SER A 196 13.40 -3.32 -22.11
CA SER A 196 13.16 -2.74 -23.43
C SER A 196 12.05 -3.43 -24.21
N ASP A 197 11.52 -4.58 -23.73
CA ASP A 197 10.43 -5.29 -24.38
C ASP A 197 9.14 -4.43 -24.36
N PRO A 198 8.57 -4.10 -25.54
CA PRO A 198 7.35 -3.29 -25.61
C PRO A 198 6.16 -3.91 -24.86
N ALA A 199 6.04 -5.25 -24.84
CA ALA A 199 4.96 -5.93 -24.13
C ALA A 199 5.13 -5.79 -22.61
N PHE A 200 6.37 -5.83 -22.10
CA PHE A 200 6.67 -5.58 -20.70
C PHE A 200 6.39 -4.12 -20.33
N GLN A 201 6.80 -3.16 -21.17
CA GLN A 201 6.52 -1.74 -20.93
C GLN A 201 5.03 -1.45 -20.96
N GLU A 202 4.25 -2.07 -21.85
CA GLU A 202 2.80 -1.90 -21.90
C GLU A 202 2.14 -2.40 -20.61
N ILE A 203 2.52 -3.57 -20.08
CA ILE A 203 1.93 -4.08 -18.84
C ILE A 203 2.36 -3.26 -17.61
N HIS A 204 3.63 -2.85 -17.52
CA HIS A 204 4.10 -1.95 -16.46
C HIS A 204 3.27 -0.65 -16.45
N GLN A 205 3.11 -0.02 -17.62
CA GLN A 205 2.30 1.20 -17.74
C GLN A 205 0.82 0.96 -17.44
N CYS A 206 0.30 -0.21 -17.81
CA CYS A 206 -1.07 -0.60 -17.51
C CYS A 206 -1.29 -0.70 -15.99
N ILE A 207 -0.39 -1.34 -15.25
CA ILE A 207 -0.45 -1.48 -13.79
C ILE A 207 -0.42 -0.10 -13.11
N SER A 208 0.57 0.75 -13.47
CA SER A 208 0.67 2.12 -12.94
C SER A 208 -0.59 2.95 -13.25
N ASN A 209 -1.18 2.78 -14.43
CA ASN A 209 -2.43 3.46 -14.81
C ASN A 209 -3.63 2.95 -14.00
N VAL A 210 -3.75 1.65 -13.76
CA VAL A 210 -4.83 1.09 -12.90
C VAL A 210 -4.75 1.70 -11.51
N VAL A 211 -3.56 1.75 -10.90
CA VAL A 211 -3.34 2.35 -9.58
C VAL A 211 -3.73 3.83 -9.59
N LYS A 212 -3.17 4.63 -10.50
CA LYS A 212 -3.46 6.08 -10.62
C LYS A 212 -4.94 6.39 -10.84
N LEU A 213 -5.62 5.60 -11.68
CA LEU A 213 -7.03 5.80 -11.98
C LEU A 213 -7.93 5.35 -10.83
N PHE A 214 -7.57 4.29 -10.11
CA PHE A 214 -8.28 3.84 -8.91
C PHE A 214 -8.20 4.88 -7.78
N GLU A 215 -7.08 5.59 -7.65
CA GLU A 215 -6.90 6.70 -6.70
C GLU A 215 -7.66 7.98 -7.09
N ALA A 216 -8.16 8.10 -8.31
CA ALA A 216 -8.77 9.34 -8.81
C ALA A 216 -10.02 9.72 -8.00
N PRO A 217 -10.14 10.97 -7.50
CA PRO A 217 -11.30 11.41 -6.70
C PRO A 217 -12.65 11.18 -7.40
N ALA A 218 -12.70 11.31 -8.73
CA ALA A 218 -13.89 11.04 -9.52
C ALA A 218 -14.33 9.57 -9.53
N VAL A 219 -13.42 8.64 -9.21
CA VAL A 219 -13.70 7.21 -9.04
C VAL A 219 -14.07 6.94 -7.58
N ASN A 220 -13.26 7.40 -6.64
CA ASN A 220 -13.45 7.16 -5.21
C ASN A 220 -14.80 7.67 -4.69
N VAL A 221 -15.29 8.81 -5.21
CA VAL A 221 -16.59 9.36 -4.80
C VAL A 221 -17.77 8.40 -5.03
N LEU A 222 -17.65 7.46 -5.99
CA LEU A 222 -18.68 6.48 -6.30
C LEU A 222 -18.90 5.46 -5.18
N ASP A 223 -17.89 5.22 -4.34
CA ASP A 223 -18.02 4.34 -3.17
C ASP A 223 -18.89 4.94 -2.09
N PHE A 224 -18.94 6.27 -2.02
CA PHE A 224 -19.62 7.01 -0.97
C PHE A 224 -20.98 7.56 -1.41
N ILE A 225 -21.12 7.95 -2.69
CA ILE A 225 -22.33 8.60 -3.19
C ILE A 225 -22.98 7.74 -4.29
N PRO A 226 -23.87 6.78 -3.95
CA PRO A 226 -24.42 5.81 -4.90
C PRO A 226 -25.18 6.45 -6.08
N ILE A 227 -25.78 7.61 -5.90
CA ILE A 227 -26.52 8.29 -6.98
C ILE A 227 -25.59 8.64 -8.16
N LEU A 228 -24.31 8.94 -7.90
CA LEU A 228 -23.33 9.28 -8.93
C LEU A 228 -22.95 8.10 -9.84
N ARG A 229 -23.21 6.85 -9.40
CA ARG A 229 -22.99 5.62 -10.20
C ARG A 229 -23.86 5.56 -11.44
N LYS A 230 -24.98 6.32 -11.46
CA LYS A 230 -25.90 6.41 -12.61
C LYS A 230 -25.46 7.46 -13.64
N LEU A 231 -24.49 8.31 -13.32
CA LEU A 231 -23.98 9.34 -14.20
C LEU A 231 -22.76 8.85 -14.99
N PRO A 232 -22.57 9.32 -16.24
CA PRO A 232 -21.37 9.00 -17.00
C PRO A 232 -20.10 9.45 -16.26
N ASN A 233 -19.14 8.54 -16.12
CA ASN A 233 -17.88 8.83 -15.45
C ASN A 233 -16.70 8.41 -16.35
N GLY A 234 -16.06 9.38 -16.99
CA GLY A 234 -14.95 9.13 -17.90
C GLY A 234 -13.69 8.57 -17.20
N ALA A 235 -13.49 8.86 -15.90
CA ALA A 235 -12.37 8.30 -15.14
C ALA A 235 -12.64 6.81 -14.85
N LEU A 236 -13.85 6.45 -14.44
CA LEU A 236 -14.25 5.05 -14.25
C LEU A 236 -14.11 4.25 -15.55
N ASN A 237 -14.57 4.81 -16.68
CA ASN A 237 -14.46 4.12 -17.98
C ASN A 237 -13.00 3.88 -18.38
N ARG A 238 -12.08 4.82 -18.09
CA ARG A 238 -10.64 4.61 -18.31
C ARG A 238 -10.08 3.53 -17.37
N LEU A 239 -10.51 3.54 -16.10
CA LEU A 239 -10.11 2.51 -15.13
C LEU A 239 -10.53 1.12 -15.62
N LEU A 240 -11.80 0.93 -16.04
CA LEU A 240 -12.30 -0.35 -16.51
C LEU A 240 -11.55 -0.84 -17.77
N LYS A 241 -11.25 0.06 -18.71
CA LYS A 241 -10.42 -0.30 -19.89
C LYS A 241 -8.99 -0.72 -19.50
N ALA A 242 -8.38 -0.04 -18.54
CA ALA A 242 -7.06 -0.44 -18.04
C ALA A 242 -7.12 -1.79 -17.31
N THR A 243 -8.18 -2.02 -16.52
CA THR A 243 -8.45 -3.30 -15.86
C THR A 243 -8.63 -4.45 -16.87
N GLU A 244 -9.36 -4.22 -17.96
CA GLU A 244 -9.55 -5.19 -19.03
C GLU A 244 -8.21 -5.62 -19.68
N LYS A 245 -7.31 -4.67 -19.95
CA LYS A 245 -5.96 -4.97 -20.45
C LYS A 245 -5.14 -5.79 -19.45
N ARG A 246 -5.17 -5.40 -18.17
CA ARG A 246 -4.52 -6.14 -17.07
C ARG A 246 -5.03 -7.58 -17.02
N ASP A 247 -6.34 -7.75 -17.02
CA ASP A 247 -6.96 -9.07 -16.89
C ASP A 247 -6.69 -9.95 -18.12
N HIS A 248 -6.66 -9.36 -19.32
CA HIS A 248 -6.24 -10.05 -20.52
C HIS A 248 -4.82 -10.60 -20.41
N PHE A 249 -3.86 -9.77 -19.98
CA PHE A 249 -2.46 -10.20 -19.76
C PHE A 249 -2.39 -11.37 -18.77
N VAL A 250 -3.02 -11.25 -17.60
CA VAL A 250 -3.00 -12.32 -16.58
C VAL A 250 -3.65 -13.59 -17.10
N ASN A 251 -4.77 -13.49 -17.83
CA ASN A 251 -5.43 -14.66 -18.45
C ASN A 251 -4.53 -15.36 -19.46
N VAL A 252 -3.83 -14.63 -20.31
CA VAL A 252 -2.87 -15.20 -21.26
C VAL A 252 -1.77 -15.98 -20.52
N GLN A 253 -1.21 -15.42 -19.45
CA GLN A 253 -0.21 -16.12 -18.64
C GLN A 253 -0.82 -17.36 -17.96
N MET A 254 -2.00 -17.26 -17.38
CA MET A 254 -2.67 -18.42 -16.76
C MET A 254 -2.93 -19.55 -17.75
N GLU A 255 -3.39 -19.25 -18.96
CA GLU A 255 -3.64 -20.26 -20.00
C GLU A 255 -2.34 -20.86 -20.55
N LYS A 256 -1.25 -20.09 -20.63
CA LYS A 256 0.09 -20.61 -20.95
C LYS A 256 0.53 -21.65 -19.92
N HIS A 257 0.49 -21.34 -18.64
CA HIS A 257 0.89 -22.24 -17.54
C HIS A 257 -0.01 -23.48 -17.38
N LYS A 258 -1.27 -23.40 -17.83
CA LYS A 258 -2.16 -24.57 -17.85
C LYS A 258 -1.82 -25.53 -19.00
N ARG A 259 -1.45 -24.99 -20.17
CA ARG A 259 -1.10 -25.79 -21.35
C ARG A 259 0.27 -26.45 -21.22
N ASP A 260 1.24 -25.67 -20.75
CA ASP A 260 2.64 -26.05 -20.65
C ASP A 260 3.09 -25.99 -19.17
N PRO A 261 2.66 -26.94 -18.31
CA PRO A 261 3.05 -26.97 -16.92
C PRO A 261 4.55 -27.20 -16.80
N PRO A 262 5.24 -26.57 -15.84
CA PRO A 262 6.69 -26.69 -15.67
C PRO A 262 7.08 -28.16 -15.44
N THR A 263 8.18 -28.57 -16.06
CA THR A 263 8.85 -29.86 -15.80
C THR A 263 9.62 -29.77 -14.48
N GLU A 264 10.05 -30.92 -13.92
CA GLU A 264 10.82 -30.96 -12.67
C GLU A 264 12.16 -30.17 -12.73
N GLU A 265 12.68 -29.93 -13.93
CA GLU A 265 13.91 -29.16 -14.17
C GLU A 265 13.66 -27.64 -14.24
N CYS A 266 12.41 -27.19 -14.50
CA CYS A 266 12.05 -25.78 -14.54
C CYS A 266 11.71 -25.26 -13.14
N GLN A 267 12.18 -24.06 -12.84
CA GLN A 267 11.81 -23.39 -11.58
C GLN A 267 10.31 -23.10 -11.56
N GLU A 268 9.57 -23.78 -10.67
CA GLU A 268 8.16 -23.47 -10.41
C GLU A 268 7.99 -22.01 -9.97
N VAL A 269 7.10 -21.31 -10.65
CA VAL A 269 6.71 -19.94 -10.31
C VAL A 269 5.51 -19.92 -9.39
N ILE A 270 5.17 -18.72 -8.86
CA ILE A 270 4.06 -18.56 -7.92
C ILE A 270 2.74 -19.04 -8.54
N LEU A 271 2.49 -18.73 -9.80
CA LEU A 271 1.27 -19.11 -10.52
C LEU A 271 1.12 -20.64 -10.65
N ASP A 272 2.19 -21.37 -10.92
CA ASP A 272 2.18 -22.84 -11.03
C ASP A 272 1.76 -23.50 -9.72
N GLU A 273 2.33 -23.03 -8.60
CA GLU A 273 1.97 -23.51 -7.27
C GLU A 273 0.49 -23.29 -6.95
N MET A 274 -0.03 -22.13 -7.33
CA MET A 274 -1.44 -21.79 -7.12
C MET A 274 -2.37 -22.63 -8.00
N LEU A 275 -2.02 -22.85 -9.26
CA LEU A 275 -2.79 -23.69 -10.19
C LEU A 275 -2.76 -25.16 -9.77
N ARG A 276 -1.63 -25.67 -9.29
CA ARG A 276 -1.50 -27.03 -8.75
C ARG A 276 -2.43 -27.23 -7.55
N PHE A 277 -2.40 -26.31 -6.60
CA PHE A 277 -3.29 -26.36 -5.43
C PHE A 277 -4.77 -26.45 -5.83
N LEU A 278 -5.19 -25.66 -6.83
CA LEU A 278 -6.58 -25.68 -7.30
C LEU A 278 -6.93 -27.05 -7.94
N LYS A 279 -6.01 -27.65 -8.70
CA LYS A 279 -6.19 -28.98 -9.30
C LYS A 279 -6.28 -30.10 -8.25
N GLU A 280 -5.44 -30.07 -7.23
CA GLU A 280 -5.45 -31.05 -6.13
C GLU A 280 -6.77 -30.98 -5.35
N LYS A 281 -7.18 -29.78 -4.99
CA LYS A 281 -8.46 -29.56 -4.29
C LYS A 281 -9.68 -30.02 -5.11
N SER A 282 -9.65 -29.87 -6.42
CA SER A 282 -10.74 -30.35 -7.30
C SER A 282 -10.85 -31.87 -7.32
N LYS A 283 -9.75 -32.61 -7.05
CA LYS A 283 -9.73 -34.08 -7.00
C LYS A 283 -10.25 -34.63 -5.68
N ASP A 284 -10.00 -33.93 -4.57
CA ASP A 284 -10.31 -34.43 -3.22
C ASP A 284 -11.80 -34.37 -2.85
N GLY A 285 -12.67 -33.81 -3.70
CA GLY A 285 -14.13 -33.75 -3.50
C GLY A 285 -14.59 -33.11 -2.18
N GLY A 286 -13.68 -32.43 -1.48
CA GLY A 286 -13.90 -31.88 -0.15
C GLY A 286 -14.94 -30.77 -0.13
N ARG A 287 -15.93 -30.89 0.74
CA ARG A 287 -17.05 -29.94 0.92
C ARG A 287 -16.62 -28.50 1.26
N ASP A 288 -15.38 -28.31 1.69
CA ASP A 288 -14.82 -27.01 2.12
C ASP A 288 -14.09 -26.24 1.00
N SER A 289 -13.90 -26.87 -0.19
CA SER A 289 -13.16 -26.30 -1.34
C SER A 289 -14.06 -25.61 -2.36
N SER A 290 -15.37 -25.58 -2.14
CA SER A 290 -16.38 -25.20 -3.14
C SER A 290 -16.36 -23.70 -3.54
N GLU A 291 -15.58 -22.87 -2.87
CA GLU A 291 -15.65 -21.42 -3.05
C GLU A 291 -14.39 -20.77 -3.66
N LEU A 292 -13.20 -21.44 -3.63
CA LEU A 292 -12.01 -20.90 -4.29
C LEU A 292 -12.07 -21.15 -5.80
N THR A 293 -12.22 -20.09 -6.57
CA THR A 293 -12.37 -20.15 -8.03
C THR A 293 -11.09 -19.71 -8.74
N GLN A 294 -11.03 -19.93 -10.05
CA GLN A 294 -9.94 -19.44 -10.90
C GLN A 294 -9.78 -17.90 -10.82
N GLU A 295 -10.90 -17.17 -10.65
CA GLU A 295 -10.89 -15.71 -10.50
C GLU A 295 -10.17 -15.26 -9.21
N HIS A 296 -10.24 -16.05 -8.13
CA HIS A 296 -9.46 -15.78 -6.92
C HIS A 296 -7.95 -15.92 -7.16
N LEU A 297 -7.53 -16.91 -7.96
CA LEU A 297 -6.13 -17.08 -8.33
C LEU A 297 -5.66 -15.97 -9.27
N HIS A 298 -6.50 -15.61 -10.24
CA HIS A 298 -6.28 -14.47 -11.12
C HIS A 298 -6.03 -13.20 -10.30
N MET A 299 -6.95 -12.90 -9.37
CA MET A 299 -6.81 -11.71 -8.51
C MET A 299 -5.62 -11.79 -7.55
N ALA A 300 -5.27 -12.97 -7.06
CA ALA A 300 -4.06 -13.12 -6.25
C ALA A 300 -2.78 -12.82 -7.06
N ALA A 301 -2.72 -13.22 -8.33
CA ALA A 301 -1.62 -12.84 -9.22
C ALA A 301 -1.60 -11.32 -9.49
N VAL A 302 -2.76 -10.70 -9.69
CA VAL A 302 -2.90 -9.24 -9.81
C VAL A 302 -2.43 -8.51 -8.55
N ASP A 303 -2.84 -8.99 -7.37
CA ASP A 303 -2.43 -8.41 -6.08
C ASP A 303 -0.91 -8.46 -5.87
N LEU A 304 -0.27 -9.58 -6.23
CA LEU A 304 1.19 -9.71 -6.16
C LEU A 304 1.87 -8.74 -7.11
N PHE A 305 1.34 -8.60 -8.32
CA PHE A 305 1.93 -7.76 -9.36
C PHE A 305 1.83 -6.27 -9.02
N ILE A 306 0.64 -5.80 -8.60
CA ILE A 306 0.44 -4.42 -8.15
C ILE A 306 1.22 -4.16 -6.84
N GLY A 307 1.06 -5.05 -5.86
CA GLY A 307 1.68 -4.88 -4.53
C GLY A 307 3.20 -4.92 -4.54
N GLY A 308 3.81 -5.77 -5.38
CA GLY A 308 5.26 -5.90 -5.47
C GLY A 308 5.92 -4.77 -6.30
N THR A 309 5.21 -4.16 -7.25
CA THR A 309 5.76 -3.11 -8.11
C THR A 309 5.83 -1.75 -7.40
N GLU A 310 4.69 -1.15 -7.13
CA GLU A 310 4.59 0.26 -6.71
C GLU A 310 5.09 0.49 -5.28
N THR A 311 4.89 -0.47 -4.36
CA THR A 311 5.24 -0.28 -2.96
C THR A 311 6.74 -0.32 -2.72
N THR A 312 7.45 -1.29 -3.29
CA THR A 312 8.91 -1.42 -3.16
C THR A 312 9.62 -0.27 -3.87
N ALA A 313 9.19 0.08 -5.09
CA ALA A 313 9.72 1.24 -5.81
C ALA A 313 9.56 2.55 -5.02
N SER A 314 8.41 2.74 -4.37
CA SER A 314 8.15 3.90 -3.53
C SER A 314 9.10 3.98 -2.33
N ILE A 315 9.36 2.87 -1.64
CA ILE A 315 10.31 2.83 -0.51
C ILE A 315 11.72 3.16 -0.99
N LEU A 316 12.17 2.58 -2.10
CA LEU A 316 13.49 2.87 -2.68
C LEU A 316 13.62 4.36 -3.05
N THR A 317 12.59 4.93 -3.67
CA THR A 317 12.54 6.37 -4.03
C THR A 317 12.58 7.26 -2.79
N TRP A 318 11.78 6.94 -1.75
CA TRP A 318 11.82 7.64 -0.48
C TRP A 318 13.18 7.53 0.22
N THR A 319 13.83 6.36 0.14
CA THR A 319 15.17 6.19 0.74
C THR A 319 16.16 7.12 0.09
N VAL A 320 16.17 7.23 -1.25
CA VAL A 320 17.03 8.20 -1.96
C VAL A 320 16.66 9.63 -1.57
N ALA A 321 15.37 9.97 -1.47
CA ALA A 321 14.92 11.29 -1.03
C ALA A 321 15.35 11.58 0.42
N PHE A 322 15.21 10.63 1.34
CA PHE A 322 15.60 10.79 2.75
C PHE A 322 17.11 10.80 2.98
N LEU A 323 17.90 10.21 2.11
CA LEU A 323 19.35 10.44 2.10
C LEU A 323 19.70 11.91 1.87
N LEU A 324 18.74 12.74 1.52
CA LEU A 324 18.84 14.16 1.26
C LEU A 324 18.17 15.07 2.34
N HIS A 325 17.32 14.58 3.32
CA HIS A 325 16.55 15.36 4.36
C HIS A 325 16.13 14.64 5.70
N TYR A 326 15.10 15.01 6.55
CA TYR A 326 14.64 14.45 7.90
C TYR A 326 13.22 14.66 8.47
N PRO A 327 12.55 14.00 9.61
CA PRO A 327 11.35 14.05 10.52
C PRO A 327 10.75 13.43 11.75
N GLU A 328 9.51 13.44 12.60
CA GLU A 328 8.89 12.84 13.85
C GLU A 328 7.38 12.64 14.32
N VAL A 329 6.37 12.16 15.47
CA VAL A 329 5.57 11.33 16.38
C VAL A 329 4.17 11.39 17.21
N VAL A 330 3.07 10.67 18.07
CA VAL A 330 2.09 9.78 18.78
C VAL A 330 0.76 9.99 19.62
N ALA A 331 -0.38 9.17 20.34
CA ALA A 331 -1.19 8.06 20.99
C ALA A 331 -2.68 8.21 21.59
N GLY A 332 -3.94 7.47 21.83
CA GLY A 332 -4.74 6.35 22.37
C GLY A 332 -6.28 6.24 22.70
N TYR A 333 -7.40 5.45 22.07
CA TYR A 333 -8.90 5.37 22.36
C TYR A 333 -9.70 4.12 21.92
N ILE A 334 -11.09 4.05 22.14
CA ILE A 334 -11.99 2.90 21.92
C ILE A 334 -12.90 3.03 20.69
N ILE A 335 -13.19 1.89 19.98
CA ILE A 335 -13.88 1.84 18.68
C ILE A 335 -15.11 0.90 18.70
N PRO A 336 -16.33 1.33 18.25
CA PRO A 336 -17.51 0.48 18.13
C PRO A 336 -17.47 -0.51 16.97
N LYS A 337 -18.24 -1.62 17.04
CA LYS A 337 -18.43 -2.58 15.95
C LYS A 337 -19.06 -1.91 14.73
N GLY A 338 -18.56 -2.24 13.53
CA GLY A 338 -19.02 -1.67 12.25
C GLY A 338 -18.37 -0.33 11.88
N THR A 339 -17.43 0.17 12.70
CA THR A 339 -16.68 1.39 12.42
C THR A 339 -15.51 1.08 11.47
N THR A 340 -15.32 1.91 10.44
CA THR A 340 -14.10 1.86 9.62
C THR A 340 -12.93 2.40 10.43
N VAL A 341 -11.83 1.64 10.49
CA VAL A 341 -10.61 1.99 11.23
C VAL A 341 -9.48 2.27 10.26
N ILE A 342 -8.85 3.43 10.38
CA ILE A 342 -7.62 3.77 9.68
C ILE A 342 -6.45 3.65 10.67
N PRO A 343 -5.57 2.63 10.52
CA PRO A 343 -4.29 2.61 11.23
C PRO A 343 -3.38 3.65 10.59
N ASN A 344 -3.25 4.82 11.20
CA ASN A 344 -2.35 5.85 10.70
C ASN A 344 -0.91 5.47 11.06
N ILE A 345 -0.30 4.63 10.18
CA ILE A 345 1.08 4.15 10.33
C ILE A 345 2.06 5.32 10.30
N PHE A 346 1.76 6.36 9.52
CA PHE A 346 2.57 7.59 9.50
C PHE A 346 2.64 8.20 10.91
N ALA A 347 1.50 8.39 11.58
CA ALA A 347 1.48 8.90 12.95
C ALA A 347 2.19 7.96 13.93
N ALA A 348 2.02 6.64 13.78
CA ALA A 348 2.67 5.66 14.63
C ALA A 348 4.21 5.67 14.51
N HIS A 349 4.75 5.94 13.32
CA HIS A 349 6.19 6.12 13.11
C HIS A 349 6.69 7.51 13.53
N HIS A 350 5.77 8.40 13.90
CA HIS A 350 6.07 9.72 14.43
C HIS A 350 5.73 9.83 15.94
N ASP A 351 5.75 8.72 16.71
CA ASP A 351 5.53 8.61 18.17
C ASP A 351 6.76 9.09 19.01
N LYS A 352 6.81 10.38 19.54
CA LYS A 352 7.89 10.91 20.40
C LYS A 352 8.12 10.12 21.67
N SER A 353 7.16 9.32 22.08
CA SER A 353 7.35 8.39 23.21
C SER A 353 8.13 7.14 22.83
N ILE A 354 8.22 6.83 21.53
CA ILE A 354 8.89 5.64 21.00
C ILE A 354 10.13 6.03 20.18
N TRP A 355 10.00 7.07 19.34
CA TRP A 355 11.03 7.49 18.41
C TRP A 355 11.68 8.78 18.87
N GLN A 356 12.94 8.71 19.29
CA GLN A 356 13.72 9.89 19.60
C GLN A 356 14.05 10.65 18.32
N ASN A 357 13.74 11.95 18.25
CA ASN A 357 13.90 12.78 17.06
C ASN A 357 13.40 12.09 15.76
N PRO A 358 12.11 11.63 15.60
CA PRO A 358 11.61 10.94 14.41
C PRO A 358 11.60 11.84 13.14
N GLU A 359 11.71 13.21 13.25
CA GLU A 359 11.89 14.14 12.12
C GLU A 359 13.30 14.08 11.50
N GLN A 360 14.25 13.36 12.10
CA GLN A 360 15.59 13.21 11.57
C GLN A 360 15.81 11.85 10.97
N PHE A 361 16.31 11.77 9.76
CA PHE A 361 16.82 10.53 9.19
C PHE A 361 18.06 10.11 10.01
N CYS A 362 17.87 9.14 10.90
CA CYS A 362 18.91 8.62 11.78
C CYS A 362 18.89 7.09 11.73
N PRO A 363 19.55 6.47 10.73
CA PRO A 363 19.64 5.02 10.63
C PRO A 363 20.36 4.38 11.81
N GLU A 364 21.23 5.15 12.51
CA GLU A 364 21.99 4.72 13.69
C GLU A 364 21.07 4.26 14.84
N ARG A 365 19.81 4.74 14.89
CA ARG A 365 18.83 4.29 15.89
C ARG A 365 18.55 2.78 15.85
N PHE A 366 18.90 2.12 14.76
CA PHE A 366 18.76 0.68 14.58
C PHE A 366 20.06 -0.10 14.84
N LEU A 367 21.17 0.57 15.17
CA LEU A 367 22.48 -0.06 15.39
C LEU A 367 22.80 -0.33 16.86
N SER A 368 22.11 0.32 17.81
CA SER A 368 22.38 0.16 19.24
C SER A 368 21.70 -1.08 19.83
N ASN A 369 22.48 -1.98 20.45
CA ASN A 369 22.04 -3.31 20.87
C ASN A 369 20.94 -3.37 21.94
N SER A 370 20.72 -2.33 22.75
CA SER A 370 19.72 -2.33 23.83
C SER A 370 18.36 -1.75 23.43
N GLU A 371 18.34 -0.77 22.54
CA GLU A 371 17.12 -0.08 22.06
C GLU A 371 16.53 -0.72 20.80
N VAL A 372 17.35 -1.42 20.01
CA VAL A 372 16.94 -2.09 18.75
C VAL A 372 15.69 -2.94 18.93
N THR A 373 15.55 -3.66 20.05
CA THR A 373 14.42 -4.59 20.22
C THR A 373 13.09 -3.88 20.39
N SER A 374 13.02 -2.75 21.10
CA SER A 374 11.78 -1.98 21.28
C SER A 374 11.45 -1.15 20.04
N THR A 375 12.43 -0.50 19.45
CA THR A 375 12.33 0.33 18.26
C THR A 375 11.95 -0.51 17.05
N THR A 376 12.62 -1.65 16.81
CA THR A 376 12.28 -2.57 15.72
C THR A 376 10.86 -3.13 15.85
N ARG A 377 10.40 -3.44 17.07
CA ARG A 377 9.02 -3.88 17.31
C ARG A 377 7.98 -2.81 17.05
N SER A 378 8.35 -1.55 17.04
CA SER A 378 7.47 -0.40 16.80
C SER A 378 7.43 0.01 15.33
N LEU A 379 8.27 -0.59 14.48
CA LEU A 379 8.26 -0.39 13.04
C LEU A 379 7.07 -1.13 12.43
N LEU A 380 6.07 -0.37 11.96
CA LEU A 380 4.81 -0.88 11.43
C LEU A 380 4.72 -0.79 9.88
N ALA A 381 5.85 -0.62 9.19
CA ALA A 381 5.88 -0.40 7.74
C ALA A 381 5.06 -1.42 6.94
N PHE A 382 5.02 -2.66 7.42
CA PHE A 382 4.28 -3.76 6.80
C PHE A 382 2.93 -4.05 7.48
N SER A 383 2.45 -3.13 8.35
CA SER A 383 1.25 -3.34 9.18
C SER A 383 1.42 -4.52 10.16
N MET A 384 0.33 -5.11 10.66
CA MET A 384 0.35 -6.25 11.60
C MET A 384 -0.96 -7.00 11.64
N GLY A 385 -0.96 -8.17 12.34
CA GLY A 385 -2.16 -8.98 12.53
C GLY A 385 -2.61 -9.71 11.26
N ALA A 386 -3.91 -9.96 11.13
CA ALA A 386 -4.48 -10.71 10.00
C ALA A 386 -4.25 -10.04 8.64
N ARG A 387 -3.91 -8.75 8.62
CA ARG A 387 -3.64 -7.93 7.43
C ARG A 387 -2.16 -7.55 7.27
N LEU A 388 -1.24 -8.23 8.00
CA LEU A 388 0.20 -8.10 7.77
C LEU A 388 0.53 -8.29 6.29
N CYS A 389 1.45 -7.50 5.74
CA CYS A 389 1.91 -7.60 4.36
C CYS A 389 2.41 -9.02 4.06
N ILE A 390 1.91 -9.62 2.99
CA ILE A 390 2.33 -10.97 2.58
C ILE A 390 3.70 -10.97 1.89
N GLY A 391 4.10 -9.83 1.31
CA GLY A 391 5.36 -9.63 0.60
C GLY A 391 6.49 -9.05 1.46
N GLU A 392 6.36 -8.97 2.80
CA GLU A 392 7.37 -8.33 3.65
C GLU A 392 8.78 -8.90 3.44
N SER A 393 8.93 -10.23 3.36
CA SER A 393 10.23 -10.88 3.17
C SER A 393 10.85 -10.52 1.81
N LEU A 394 10.05 -10.53 0.76
CA LEU A 394 10.48 -10.14 -0.59
C LEU A 394 10.92 -8.68 -0.60
N ALA A 395 10.07 -7.77 -0.16
CA ALA A 395 10.36 -6.34 -0.18
C ALA A 395 11.63 -5.98 0.62
N ARG A 396 11.86 -6.62 1.77
CA ARG A 396 13.10 -6.42 2.55
C ARG A 396 14.34 -6.86 1.79
N MET A 397 14.27 -7.98 1.07
CA MET A 397 15.38 -8.48 0.25
C MET A 397 15.63 -7.53 -0.94
N GLU A 398 14.61 -7.15 -1.68
CA GLU A 398 14.73 -6.20 -2.81
C GLU A 398 15.37 -4.89 -2.36
N ILE A 399 14.85 -4.28 -1.31
CA ILE A 399 15.38 -3.02 -0.74
C ILE A 399 16.86 -3.19 -0.36
N PHE A 400 17.22 -4.29 0.31
CA PHE A 400 18.59 -4.55 0.72
C PHE A 400 19.53 -4.66 -0.49
N TYR A 401 19.20 -5.50 -1.47
CA TYR A 401 20.09 -5.71 -2.63
C TYR A 401 20.24 -4.44 -3.45
N PHE A 402 19.15 -3.76 -3.80
CA PHE A 402 19.23 -2.53 -4.59
C PHE A 402 20.02 -1.43 -3.85
N LEU A 403 19.70 -1.18 -2.59
CA LEU A 403 20.39 -0.12 -1.82
C LEU A 403 21.85 -0.47 -1.55
N ALA A 404 22.17 -1.74 -1.24
CA ALA A 404 23.54 -2.15 -0.98
C ALA A 404 24.42 -1.93 -2.21
N HIS A 405 23.95 -2.30 -3.40
CA HIS A 405 24.69 -2.08 -4.65
C HIS A 405 24.79 -0.59 -4.99
N LEU A 406 23.68 0.14 -4.93
CA LEU A 406 23.68 1.58 -5.22
C LEU A 406 24.59 2.36 -4.29
N LEU A 407 24.50 2.15 -2.98
CA LEU A 407 25.30 2.87 -1.99
C LEU A 407 26.78 2.45 -1.99
N LYS A 408 27.07 1.20 -2.41
CA LYS A 408 28.43 0.74 -2.62
C LYS A 408 29.08 1.47 -3.79
N ASP A 409 28.37 1.60 -4.90
CA ASP A 409 28.95 2.05 -6.17
C ASP A 409 28.81 3.54 -6.41
N PHE A 410 27.81 4.21 -5.78
CA PHE A 410 27.49 5.61 -6.06
C PHE A 410 27.32 6.45 -4.79
N SER A 411 27.57 7.75 -4.94
CA SER A 411 27.03 8.83 -4.13
C SER A 411 25.98 9.58 -4.94
N PHE A 412 24.91 10.01 -4.28
CA PHE A 412 23.83 10.76 -4.92
C PHE A 412 23.96 12.26 -4.61
N SER A 413 23.76 13.09 -5.62
CA SER A 413 23.65 14.52 -5.46
C SER A 413 22.45 15.07 -6.23
N PRO A 414 21.88 16.22 -5.82
CA PRO A 414 20.80 16.85 -6.57
C PRO A 414 21.26 17.21 -7.99
N ALA A 415 20.35 17.09 -8.98
CA ALA A 415 20.64 17.49 -10.35
C ALA A 415 20.94 18.99 -10.50
N SER A 416 20.53 19.81 -9.53
CA SER A 416 20.89 21.22 -9.39
C SER A 416 21.18 21.53 -7.92
N PRO A 417 22.22 22.33 -7.60
CA PRO A 417 22.69 22.54 -6.21
C PRO A 417 21.64 23.02 -5.20
N ASN A 418 20.57 23.66 -5.67
CA ASN A 418 19.50 24.22 -4.82
C ASN A 418 18.16 23.48 -4.96
N LEU A 419 18.11 22.36 -5.70
CA LEU A 419 16.88 21.63 -5.98
C LEU A 419 16.86 20.30 -5.21
N LEU A 420 16.64 20.38 -3.90
CA LEU A 420 16.41 19.20 -3.10
C LEU A 420 14.99 18.63 -3.32
N PRO A 421 14.79 17.31 -3.20
CA PRO A 421 13.47 16.69 -3.29
C PRO A 421 12.48 17.29 -2.29
N ASN A 422 11.22 17.44 -2.71
CA ASN A 422 10.16 17.81 -1.79
C ASN A 422 9.77 16.60 -0.91
N LEU A 423 9.92 16.72 0.41
CA LEU A 423 9.56 15.68 1.38
C LEU A 423 8.08 15.69 1.79
N GLN A 424 7.26 16.55 1.22
CA GLN A 424 5.79 16.37 1.29
C GLN A 424 5.41 15.24 0.33
N GLY A 425 4.83 14.16 0.85
CA GLY A 425 4.42 13.05 0.00
C GLY A 425 3.17 13.36 -0.83
N ILE A 426 3.03 12.70 -1.96
CA ILE A 426 1.77 12.64 -2.72
C ILE A 426 0.97 11.48 -2.13
N PHE A 427 -0.15 11.79 -1.47
CA PHE A 427 -1.02 10.77 -0.88
C PHE A 427 -1.84 10.05 -1.96
N GLY A 428 -1.88 8.73 -1.86
CA GLY A 428 -2.64 7.82 -2.70
C GLY A 428 -2.85 6.48 -1.97
N ILE A 429 -2.79 5.34 -2.66
CA ILE A 429 -2.76 4.01 -2.04
C ILE A 429 -1.57 3.90 -1.08
N ASN A 430 -0.44 4.47 -1.44
CA ASN A 430 0.71 4.71 -0.58
C ASN A 430 1.10 6.20 -0.60
N LEU A 431 1.96 6.61 0.32
CA LEU A 431 2.55 7.94 0.32
C LEU A 431 3.77 7.93 -0.62
N ARG A 432 3.63 8.50 -1.82
CA ARG A 432 4.70 8.56 -2.83
C ARG A 432 5.55 9.83 -2.67
N CYS A 433 6.83 9.73 -2.96
CA CYS A 433 7.70 10.89 -3.12
C CYS A 433 7.32 11.68 -4.40
N HIS A 434 7.47 12.99 -4.37
CA HIS A 434 7.41 13.79 -5.60
C HIS A 434 8.53 13.34 -6.55
N PRO A 435 8.29 13.29 -7.87
CA PRO A 435 9.36 13.03 -8.84
C PRO A 435 10.50 14.03 -8.68
N PHE A 436 11.73 13.56 -8.72
CA PHE A 436 12.93 14.38 -8.67
C PHE A 436 14.05 13.70 -9.48
N LEU A 437 15.03 14.51 -9.88
CA LEU A 437 16.20 14.06 -10.64
C LEU A 437 17.42 14.09 -9.75
N VAL A 438 18.27 13.09 -9.89
CA VAL A 438 19.56 12.98 -9.16
C VAL A 438 20.71 12.74 -10.11
N LEU A 439 21.91 13.12 -9.70
CA LEU A 439 23.15 12.68 -10.29
C LEU A 439 23.69 11.51 -9.47
N ALA A 440 23.90 10.37 -10.11
CA ALA A 440 24.57 9.22 -9.51
C ALA A 440 26.06 9.29 -9.84
N LEU A 441 26.85 9.73 -8.88
CA LEU A 441 28.30 9.88 -9.03
C LEU A 441 28.98 8.62 -8.53
N PRO A 442 29.81 7.92 -9.36
CA PRO A 442 30.55 6.75 -8.90
C PRO A 442 31.40 7.07 -7.69
N ARG A 443 31.42 6.18 -6.71
CA ARG A 443 32.41 6.21 -5.64
C ARG A 443 33.73 5.74 -6.23
N GLU A 444 34.81 6.49 -5.96
CA GLU A 444 36.16 6.00 -6.23
C GLU A 444 36.34 4.70 -5.43
N THR A 445 36.67 3.62 -6.13
CA THR A 445 36.97 2.35 -5.48
C THR A 445 38.18 2.57 -4.62
N LEU A 446 38.01 2.61 -3.29
CA LEU A 446 39.14 2.48 -2.38
C LEU A 446 39.81 1.15 -2.71
N ILE A 447 40.90 1.19 -3.48
CA ILE A 447 41.80 0.07 -3.66
C ILE A 447 42.40 -0.16 -2.28
N ILE A 448 41.81 -1.04 -1.47
CA ILE A 448 42.47 -1.57 -0.29
C ILE A 448 43.63 -2.39 -0.84
N PRO A 449 44.89 -1.99 -0.61
CA PRO A 449 46.03 -2.80 -1.08
C PRO A 449 45.91 -4.19 -0.44
N PRO A 450 46.21 -5.27 -1.16
CA PRO A 450 46.21 -6.59 -0.58
C PRO A 450 47.23 -6.65 0.54
N ASP A 451 46.74 -6.95 1.75
CA ASP A 451 47.42 -7.44 2.92
C ASP A 451 48.93 -7.20 3.03
N THR A 452 49.29 -6.26 3.88
CA THR A 452 50.58 -6.39 4.60
C THR A 452 50.25 -7.15 5.89
N CYS A 453 50.45 -8.45 5.85
CA CYS A 453 50.63 -9.28 7.02
C CYS A 453 51.95 -9.00 7.72
#